data_33d0db1701bc57b7a61ad099a90ba76b
#
_entry.id   33d0db1701bc57b7a61ad099a90ba76b
#
_cell.length_a   1.000
_cell.length_b   1.000
_cell.length_c   1.000
_cell.angle_alpha   90.00
_cell.angle_beta   90.00
_cell.angle_gamma   90.00
#
_symmetry.space_group_name_H-M   'P 1'
#
loop_
_entity.id
_entity.type
_entity.pdbx_description
1 polymer ?
#
loop_
_entity_poly.entity_id
_entity_poly.type
_entity_poly.pdbx_seq_one_letter_code
_entity_poly.pdbx_strand_id
1 'polypeptide(L)'
;MNTNRTIEQLKSLKLPGMADAYQSIESLALHDRPDLDQCIARMVEAEIQYRTESKMKMYLKLSKLRYNAVLEDINCSSERNLKKEMILKLADCSFIRRAENILISGATGCGKSFLACALGRQACSMGYKTYYFGMNRFLEKITQAKLDGTYVKLLNQVDKADLIILDDFGLHPMDTRSEERRVGKECLRLCR
;
A
#
# COMPACT_ATOMS: atom_id res chain seq x y z
N MET A 1 -19.88 -15.27 -34.73
CA MET A 1 -18.83 -15.59 -33.75
C MET A 1 -19.47 -15.65 -32.36
N ASN A 2 -19.09 -16.61 -31.54
CA ASN A 2 -19.75 -16.77 -30.24
C ASN A 2 -19.04 -15.86 -29.20
N THR A 3 -19.57 -14.65 -29.00
CA THR A 3 -19.06 -13.63 -28.09
C THR A 3 -18.76 -14.19 -26.69
N ASN A 4 -19.64 -15.07 -26.19
CA ASN A 4 -19.45 -15.73 -24.89
C ASN A 4 -18.17 -16.58 -24.86
N ARG A 5 -17.83 -17.27 -25.93
CA ARG A 5 -16.63 -18.11 -26.03
C ARG A 5 -15.36 -17.25 -25.95
N THR A 6 -15.34 -16.08 -26.60
CA THR A 6 -14.20 -15.16 -26.54
C THR A 6 -14.01 -14.60 -25.13
N ILE A 7 -15.10 -14.22 -24.45
CA ILE A 7 -15.06 -13.75 -23.05
C ILE A 7 -14.51 -14.85 -22.13
N GLU A 8 -14.97 -16.10 -22.28
CA GLU A 8 -14.48 -17.23 -21.49
C GLU A 8 -12.98 -17.48 -21.73
N GLN A 9 -12.53 -17.41 -22.98
CA GLN A 9 -11.12 -17.55 -23.33
C GLN A 9 -10.27 -16.45 -22.70
N LEU A 10 -10.68 -15.17 -22.76
CA LEU A 10 -9.98 -14.07 -22.11
C LEU A 10 -9.88 -14.27 -20.60
N LYS A 11 -10.97 -14.70 -19.95
CA LYS A 11 -10.97 -15.02 -18.50
C LYS A 11 -10.04 -16.18 -18.17
N SER A 12 -10.01 -17.23 -18.99
CA SER A 12 -9.11 -18.37 -18.81
C SER A 12 -7.63 -17.99 -18.94
N LEU A 13 -7.32 -17.02 -19.80
CA LEU A 13 -5.99 -16.42 -19.96
C LEU A 13 -5.65 -15.40 -18.86
N LYS A 14 -6.51 -15.24 -17.86
CA LYS A 14 -6.36 -14.26 -16.77
C LYS A 14 -6.29 -12.80 -17.26
N LEU A 15 -7.15 -12.47 -18.21
CA LEU A 15 -7.33 -11.14 -18.78
C LEU A 15 -8.75 -10.61 -18.54
N PRO A 16 -9.19 -10.48 -17.27
CA PRO A 16 -10.56 -10.10 -16.96
C PRO A 16 -10.90 -8.67 -17.38
N GLY A 17 -9.96 -7.72 -17.29
CA GLY A 17 -10.17 -6.34 -17.74
C GLY A 17 -10.45 -6.27 -19.24
N MET A 18 -9.73 -7.04 -20.05
CA MET A 18 -10.01 -7.17 -21.48
C MET A 18 -11.36 -7.82 -21.75
N ALA A 19 -11.74 -8.84 -20.97
CA ALA A 19 -13.02 -9.51 -21.11
C ALA A 19 -14.20 -8.57 -20.85
N ASP A 20 -14.10 -7.74 -19.79
CA ASP A 20 -15.14 -6.77 -19.44
C ASP A 20 -15.22 -5.64 -20.48
N ALA A 21 -14.08 -5.15 -20.97
CA ALA A 21 -14.04 -4.15 -22.04
C ALA A 21 -14.63 -4.69 -23.36
N TYR A 22 -14.29 -5.93 -23.73
CA TYR A 22 -14.84 -6.59 -24.91
C TYR A 22 -16.36 -6.74 -24.80
N GLN A 23 -16.87 -7.18 -23.65
CA GLN A 23 -18.31 -7.28 -23.39
C GLN A 23 -19.00 -5.91 -23.51
N SER A 24 -18.37 -4.86 -23.00
CA SER A 24 -18.91 -3.50 -23.08
C SER A 24 -18.96 -2.99 -24.52
N ILE A 25 -17.92 -3.24 -25.34
CA ILE A 25 -17.87 -2.87 -26.76
C ILE A 25 -18.95 -3.62 -27.56
N GLU A 26 -19.11 -4.94 -27.31
CA GLU A 26 -20.12 -5.75 -27.99
C GLU A 26 -21.56 -5.31 -27.67
N SER A 27 -21.79 -4.72 -26.51
CA SER A 27 -23.11 -4.19 -26.13
C SER A 27 -23.49 -2.88 -26.84
N LEU A 28 -22.53 -2.21 -27.51
CA LEU A 28 -22.78 -0.99 -28.26
C LEU A 28 -23.49 -1.30 -29.60
N ALA A 29 -24.30 -0.35 -30.06
CA ALA A 29 -24.89 -0.43 -31.40
C ALA A 29 -23.77 -0.42 -32.46
N LEU A 30 -24.00 -1.06 -33.61
CA LEU A 30 -22.98 -1.24 -34.66
C LEU A 30 -22.34 0.07 -35.13
N HIS A 31 -23.13 1.16 -35.18
CA HIS A 31 -22.66 2.48 -35.61
C HIS A 31 -21.87 3.23 -34.54
N ASP A 32 -21.97 2.82 -33.26
CA ASP A 32 -21.25 3.41 -32.14
C ASP A 32 -19.99 2.62 -31.77
N ARG A 33 -19.77 1.49 -32.43
CA ARG A 33 -18.58 0.67 -32.14
C ARG A 33 -17.33 1.37 -32.65
N PRO A 34 -16.28 1.48 -31.80
CA PRO A 34 -15.01 2.02 -32.22
C PRO A 34 -14.40 1.16 -33.35
N ASP A 35 -13.46 1.74 -34.09
CA ASP A 35 -12.66 0.98 -35.03
C ASP A 35 -11.81 -0.11 -34.36
N LEU A 36 -11.24 -1.01 -35.14
CA LEU A 36 -10.49 -2.15 -34.61
C LEU A 36 -9.33 -1.73 -33.70
N ASP A 37 -8.57 -0.72 -34.10
CA ASP A 37 -7.41 -0.26 -33.34
C ASP A 37 -7.84 0.35 -32.00
N GLN A 38 -8.90 1.14 -32.01
CA GLN A 38 -9.48 1.70 -30.78
C GLN A 38 -10.08 0.63 -29.86
N CYS A 39 -10.69 -0.42 -30.42
CA CYS A 39 -11.19 -1.55 -29.64
C CYS A 39 -10.04 -2.24 -28.91
N ILE A 40 -8.96 -2.55 -29.61
CA ILE A 40 -7.77 -3.20 -29.02
C ILE A 40 -7.15 -2.29 -27.95
N ALA A 41 -6.98 -1.01 -28.25
CA ALA A 41 -6.41 -0.05 -27.31
C ALA A 41 -7.23 0.03 -26.00
N ARG A 42 -8.56 0.14 -26.09
CA ARG A 42 -9.47 0.13 -24.93
C ARG A 42 -9.37 -1.16 -24.12
N MET A 43 -9.30 -2.31 -24.77
CA MET A 43 -9.17 -3.59 -24.08
C MET A 43 -7.84 -3.69 -23.32
N VAL A 44 -6.73 -3.28 -23.93
CA VAL A 44 -5.41 -3.28 -23.29
C VAL A 44 -5.38 -2.32 -22.11
N GLU A 45 -5.90 -1.11 -22.26
CA GLU A 45 -5.98 -0.13 -21.18
C GLU A 45 -6.83 -0.61 -20.01
N ALA A 46 -7.99 -1.21 -20.28
CA ALA A 46 -8.83 -1.81 -19.25
C ALA A 46 -8.13 -2.93 -18.48
N GLU A 47 -7.31 -3.76 -19.14
CA GLU A 47 -6.54 -4.79 -18.45
C GLU A 47 -5.45 -4.19 -17.56
N ILE A 48 -4.74 -3.18 -18.04
CA ILE A 48 -3.72 -2.47 -17.25
C ILE A 48 -4.35 -1.85 -16.00
N GLN A 49 -5.50 -1.18 -16.16
CA GLN A 49 -6.24 -0.60 -15.05
C GLN A 49 -6.70 -1.66 -14.05
N TYR A 50 -7.30 -2.76 -14.54
CA TYR A 50 -7.75 -3.87 -13.69
C TYR A 50 -6.60 -4.44 -12.85
N ARG A 51 -5.42 -4.66 -13.46
CA ARG A 51 -4.25 -5.17 -12.75
C ARG A 51 -3.73 -4.19 -11.70
N THR A 52 -3.72 -2.91 -12.03
CA THR A 52 -3.31 -1.85 -11.11
C THR A 52 -4.24 -1.77 -9.91
N GLU A 53 -5.55 -1.78 -10.13
CA GLU A 53 -6.55 -1.77 -9.07
C GLU A 53 -6.49 -3.05 -8.20
N SER A 54 -6.31 -4.20 -8.83
CA SER A 54 -6.19 -5.47 -8.12
C SER A 54 -4.95 -5.50 -7.24
N LYS A 55 -3.82 -5.00 -7.73
CA LYS A 55 -2.59 -4.84 -6.95
C LYS A 55 -2.78 -3.89 -5.77
N MET A 56 -3.42 -2.75 -5.99
CA MET A 56 -3.74 -1.78 -4.95
C MET A 56 -4.64 -2.38 -3.86
N LYS A 57 -5.73 -3.07 -4.24
CA LYS A 57 -6.64 -3.76 -3.31
C LYS A 57 -5.89 -4.83 -2.49
N MET A 58 -5.00 -5.58 -3.13
CA MET A 58 -4.16 -6.57 -2.47
C MET A 58 -3.21 -5.91 -1.45
N TYR A 59 -2.54 -4.82 -1.81
CA TYR A 59 -1.62 -4.11 -0.91
C TYR A 59 -2.34 -3.48 0.27
N LEU A 60 -3.52 -2.90 0.06
CA LEU A 60 -4.37 -2.40 1.13
C LEU A 60 -4.77 -3.52 2.11
N LYS A 61 -5.15 -4.67 1.61
CA LYS A 61 -5.48 -5.84 2.46
C LYS A 61 -4.27 -6.34 3.25
N LEU A 62 -3.09 -6.37 2.62
CA LEU A 62 -1.84 -6.82 3.25
C LEU A 62 -1.30 -5.81 4.28
N SER A 63 -1.54 -4.53 4.07
CA SER A 63 -1.01 -3.45 4.92
C SER A 63 -1.52 -3.51 6.35
N LYS A 64 -2.73 -4.04 6.58
CA LYS A 64 -3.39 -4.13 7.90
C LYS A 64 -3.43 -2.79 8.63
N LEU A 65 -3.69 -1.71 7.89
CA LEU A 65 -3.87 -0.37 8.46
C LEU A 65 -4.95 -0.37 9.53
N ARG A 66 -4.67 0.31 10.64
CA ARG A 66 -5.59 0.39 11.79
C ARG A 66 -6.86 1.18 11.48
N TYR A 67 -6.72 2.23 10.65
CA TYR A 67 -7.82 3.11 10.27
C TYR A 67 -7.99 3.13 8.76
N ASN A 68 -9.23 3.21 8.31
CA ASN A 68 -9.55 3.48 6.91
C ASN A 68 -9.50 5.00 6.64
N ALA A 69 -8.32 5.58 6.80
CA ALA A 69 -8.07 7.01 6.68
C ALA A 69 -7.69 7.37 5.24
N VAL A 70 -8.13 8.53 4.78
CA VAL A 70 -7.70 9.16 3.53
C VAL A 70 -7.08 10.53 3.81
N LEU A 71 -6.20 11.00 2.91
CA LEU A 71 -5.48 12.27 3.10
C LEU A 71 -6.44 13.46 3.08
N GLU A 72 -7.54 13.35 2.35
CA GLU A 72 -8.58 14.36 2.21
C GLU A 72 -9.32 14.65 3.53
N ASP A 73 -9.43 13.65 4.40
CA ASP A 73 -10.07 13.76 5.72
C ASP A 73 -9.18 14.41 6.79
N ILE A 74 -7.93 14.72 6.44
CA ILE A 74 -6.99 15.31 7.39
C ILE A 74 -7.30 16.80 7.56
N ASN A 75 -7.74 17.16 8.76
CA ASN A 75 -7.91 18.57 9.11
C ASN A 75 -6.55 19.24 9.29
N CYS A 76 -6.17 20.08 8.31
CA CYS A 76 -4.98 20.89 8.33
C CYS A 76 -5.30 22.26 8.94
N SER A 77 -4.84 22.54 10.14
CA SER A 77 -4.97 23.85 10.77
C SER A 77 -3.62 24.32 11.33
N SER A 78 -3.45 25.64 11.42
CA SER A 78 -2.26 26.25 12.01
C SER A 78 -2.08 25.87 13.48
N GLU A 79 -3.17 25.72 14.22
CA GLU A 79 -3.19 25.29 15.61
C GLU A 79 -2.61 23.89 15.82
N ARG A 80 -2.77 23.01 14.82
CA ARG A 80 -2.21 21.64 14.82
C ARG A 80 -0.79 21.59 14.29
N ASN A 81 -0.22 22.71 13.90
CA ASN A 81 1.09 22.81 13.27
C ASN A 81 1.23 21.87 12.03
N LEU A 82 0.11 21.58 11.37
CA LEU A 82 0.01 20.71 10.21
C LEU A 82 -0.41 21.53 8.99
N LYS A 83 0.57 21.91 8.17
CA LYS A 83 0.35 22.70 6.94
C LYS A 83 -0.13 21.81 5.81
N LYS A 84 -1.14 22.27 5.07
CA LYS A 84 -1.67 21.58 3.88
C LYS A 84 -0.59 21.30 2.83
N GLU A 85 0.33 22.23 2.64
CA GLU A 85 1.46 22.06 1.72
C GLU A 85 2.37 20.87 2.09
N MET A 86 2.55 20.61 3.40
CA MET A 86 3.32 19.48 3.88
C MET A 86 2.63 18.17 3.53
N ILE A 87 1.31 18.09 3.73
CA ILE A 87 0.52 16.91 3.38
C ILE A 87 0.57 16.66 1.88
N LEU A 88 0.44 17.71 1.05
CA LEU A 88 0.54 17.58 -0.40
C LEU A 88 1.91 17.08 -0.86
N LYS A 89 3.01 17.54 -0.21
CA LYS A 89 4.36 17.03 -0.49
C LYS A 89 4.53 15.55 -0.09
N LEU A 90 3.84 15.09 0.93
CA LEU A 90 3.88 13.68 1.35
C LEU A 90 2.96 12.79 0.49
N ALA A 91 1.92 13.39 -0.10
CA ALA A 91 0.94 12.67 -0.90
C ALA A 91 1.51 12.06 -2.20
N ASP A 92 2.61 12.62 -2.74
CA ASP A 92 3.32 12.06 -3.91
C ASP A 92 4.19 10.84 -3.59
N CYS A 93 4.31 10.49 -2.30
CA CYS A 93 5.12 9.37 -1.79
C CYS A 93 6.59 9.39 -2.26
N SER A 94 7.13 10.53 -2.66
CA SER A 94 8.52 10.67 -3.11
C SER A 94 9.53 10.30 -2.02
N PHE A 95 9.17 10.45 -0.76
CA PHE A 95 9.97 10.06 0.39
C PHE A 95 10.32 8.56 0.39
N ILE A 96 9.43 7.70 -0.15
CA ILE A 96 9.68 6.25 -0.27
C ILE A 96 10.82 6.01 -1.28
N ARG A 97 10.76 6.66 -2.44
CA ARG A 97 11.80 6.54 -3.48
C ARG A 97 13.13 7.12 -3.05
N ARG A 98 13.13 8.18 -2.22
CA ARG A 98 14.33 8.79 -1.65
C ARG A 98 14.84 8.08 -0.41
N ALA A 99 14.16 7.03 0.04
CA ALA A 99 14.46 6.29 1.28
C ALA A 99 14.54 7.23 2.51
N GLU A 100 13.63 8.20 2.59
CA GLU A 100 13.52 9.14 3.70
C GLU A 100 12.55 8.62 4.76
N ASN A 101 12.89 8.85 6.03
CA ASN A 101 12.05 8.48 7.15
C ASN A 101 11.15 9.64 7.57
N ILE A 102 9.91 9.34 7.95
CA ILE A 102 8.97 10.29 8.50
C ILE A 102 8.76 9.99 9.99
N LEU A 103 9.03 10.98 10.83
CA LEU A 103 8.73 10.91 12.26
C LEU A 103 7.50 11.78 12.56
N ILE A 104 6.43 11.15 13.08
CA ILE A 104 5.20 11.83 13.46
C ILE A 104 5.14 11.88 14.99
N SER A 105 5.34 13.06 15.60
CA SER A 105 5.29 13.28 17.03
C SER A 105 4.14 14.22 17.42
N GLY A 106 3.68 14.12 18.67
CA GLY A 106 2.62 14.98 19.21
C GLY A 106 1.88 14.34 20.38
N ALA A 107 0.97 15.07 21.00
CA ALA A 107 0.18 14.62 22.16
C ALA A 107 -0.69 13.39 21.84
N THR A 108 -1.10 12.65 22.85
CA THR A 108 -2.04 11.54 22.70
C THR A 108 -3.38 12.07 22.17
N GLY A 109 -4.00 11.33 21.25
CA GLY A 109 -5.29 11.70 20.67
C GLY A 109 -5.23 12.74 19.53
N CYS A 110 -4.06 13.31 19.19
CA CYS A 110 -3.95 14.35 18.15
C CYS A 110 -4.02 13.81 16.69
N GLY A 111 -4.26 12.49 16.49
CA GLY A 111 -4.47 11.92 15.16
C GLY A 111 -3.21 11.41 14.45
N LYS A 112 -2.09 11.17 15.19
CA LYS A 112 -0.83 10.64 14.59
C LYS A 112 -1.04 9.35 13.81
N SER A 113 -1.68 8.37 14.44
CA SER A 113 -1.95 7.07 13.82
C SER A 113 -2.90 7.18 12.64
N PHE A 114 -3.86 8.14 12.68
CA PHE A 114 -4.75 8.42 11.56
C PHE A 114 -3.97 8.97 10.36
N LEU A 115 -3.09 9.95 10.58
CA LEU A 115 -2.22 10.50 9.54
C LEU A 115 -1.29 9.44 8.96
N ALA A 116 -0.66 8.61 9.81
CA ALA A 116 0.21 7.51 9.35
C ALA A 116 -0.57 6.49 8.49
N CYS A 117 -1.80 6.15 8.88
CA CYS A 117 -2.67 5.26 8.10
C CYS A 117 -3.10 5.90 6.76
N ALA A 118 -3.39 7.20 6.73
CA ALA A 118 -3.74 7.91 5.50
C ALA A 118 -2.56 7.91 4.50
N LEU A 119 -1.34 8.19 4.97
CA LEU A 119 -0.12 8.09 4.15
C LEU A 119 0.13 6.65 3.68
N GLY A 120 -0.08 5.66 4.55
CA GLY A 120 0.04 4.24 4.18
C GLY A 120 -0.96 3.82 3.12
N ARG A 121 -2.20 4.29 3.20
CA ARG A 121 -3.22 4.06 2.18
C ARG A 121 -2.83 4.70 0.85
N GLN A 122 -2.37 5.95 0.89
CA GLN A 122 -1.87 6.66 -0.28
C GLN A 122 -0.71 5.92 -0.94
N ALA A 123 0.25 5.42 -0.16
CA ALA A 123 1.35 4.61 -0.67
C ALA A 123 0.84 3.33 -1.36
N CYS A 124 -0.14 2.63 -0.77
CA CYS A 124 -0.78 1.47 -1.40
C CYS A 124 -1.45 1.83 -2.73
N SER A 125 -2.13 2.99 -2.81
CA SER A 125 -2.78 3.48 -4.03
C SER A 125 -1.77 3.76 -5.15
N MET A 126 -0.57 4.20 -4.79
CA MET A 126 0.55 4.42 -5.71
C MET A 126 1.34 3.15 -6.03
N GLY A 127 0.89 1.99 -5.54
CA GLY A 127 1.47 0.69 -5.83
C GLY A 127 2.66 0.30 -4.95
N TYR A 128 2.87 0.99 -3.83
CA TYR A 128 3.89 0.64 -2.84
C TYR A 128 3.34 -0.37 -1.83
N LYS A 129 4.13 -1.39 -1.55
CA LYS A 129 3.80 -2.43 -0.59
C LYS A 129 4.03 -1.94 0.82
N THR A 130 2.95 -1.65 1.53
CA THR A 130 2.98 -1.05 2.87
C THR A 130 2.60 -2.07 3.94
N TYR A 131 3.24 -2.00 5.10
CA TYR A 131 2.85 -2.73 6.31
C TYR A 131 2.71 -1.77 7.50
N TYR A 132 1.67 -2.02 8.29
CA TYR A 132 1.42 -1.32 9.54
C TYR A 132 1.60 -2.29 10.71
N PHE A 133 2.36 -1.85 11.71
CA PHE A 133 2.57 -2.57 12.95
C PHE A 133 2.42 -1.63 14.15
N GLY A 134 1.61 -2.01 15.14
CA GLY A 134 1.78 -1.46 16.48
C GLY A 134 3.05 -2.06 17.09
N MET A 135 3.91 -1.23 17.67
CA MET A 135 5.26 -1.65 18.10
C MET A 135 5.25 -2.87 19.03
N ASN A 136 4.36 -2.90 20.01
CA ASN A 136 4.26 -4.03 20.96
C ASN A 136 3.94 -5.35 20.25
N ARG A 137 2.90 -5.32 19.39
CA ARG A 137 2.51 -6.51 18.62
C ARG A 137 3.59 -6.96 17.64
N PHE A 138 4.38 -6.02 17.16
CA PHE A 138 5.51 -6.35 16.27
C PHE A 138 6.62 -7.07 17.04
N LEU A 139 6.95 -6.61 18.25
CA LEU A 139 7.92 -7.27 19.12
C LEU A 139 7.46 -8.67 19.56
N GLU A 140 6.20 -8.80 19.95
CA GLU A 140 5.59 -10.11 20.25
C GLU A 140 5.69 -11.06 19.05
N LYS A 141 5.35 -10.56 17.86
CA LYS A 141 5.44 -11.34 16.63
C LYS A 141 6.87 -11.77 16.30
N ILE A 142 7.87 -10.92 16.56
CA ILE A 142 9.29 -11.28 16.39
C ILE A 142 9.67 -12.39 17.36
N THR A 143 9.26 -12.27 18.64
CA THR A 143 9.55 -13.28 19.66
C THR A 143 8.90 -14.62 19.31
N GLN A 144 7.62 -14.59 18.93
CA GLN A 144 6.91 -15.79 18.50
C GLN A 144 7.57 -16.43 17.27
N ALA A 145 7.92 -15.64 16.25
CA ALA A 145 8.56 -16.14 15.05
C ALA A 145 9.93 -16.77 15.30
N LYS A 146 10.66 -16.33 16.34
CA LYS A 146 11.91 -16.95 16.77
C LYS A 146 11.65 -18.32 17.42
N LEU A 147 10.60 -18.44 18.23
CA LEU A 147 10.21 -19.69 18.86
C LEU A 147 9.71 -20.72 17.82
N ASP A 148 8.91 -20.28 16.86
CA ASP A 148 8.31 -21.14 15.83
C ASP A 148 9.28 -21.43 14.65
N GLY A 149 10.50 -20.88 14.65
CA GLY A 149 11.45 -21.03 13.54
C GLY A 149 11.05 -20.30 12.25
N THR A 150 10.04 -19.40 12.32
CA THR A 150 9.53 -18.65 11.16
C THR A 150 10.15 -17.28 11.01
N TYR A 151 11.17 -16.94 11.80
CA TYR A 151 11.81 -15.63 11.85
C TYR A 151 12.33 -15.15 10.48
N VAL A 152 12.97 -16.04 9.71
CA VAL A 152 13.46 -15.73 8.36
C VAL A 152 12.33 -15.34 7.41
N LYS A 153 11.16 -15.99 7.54
CA LYS A 153 9.97 -15.63 6.73
C LYS A 153 9.46 -14.23 7.09
N LEU A 154 9.48 -13.88 8.38
CA LEU A 154 9.09 -12.55 8.84
C LEU A 154 10.08 -11.49 8.33
N LEU A 155 11.38 -11.73 8.41
CA LEU A 155 12.40 -10.83 7.87
C LEU A 155 12.22 -10.60 6.37
N ASN A 156 12.05 -11.67 5.60
CA ASN A 156 11.80 -11.58 4.16
C ASN A 156 10.49 -10.82 3.82
N GLN A 157 9.49 -10.87 4.71
CA GLN A 157 8.26 -10.10 4.54
C GLN A 157 8.52 -8.60 4.75
N VAL A 158 9.31 -8.25 5.76
CA VAL A 158 9.70 -6.88 6.11
C VAL A 158 10.62 -6.30 5.04
N ASP A 159 11.60 -7.08 4.59
CA ASP A 159 12.57 -6.67 3.56
C ASP A 159 11.92 -6.35 2.20
N LYS A 160 10.83 -7.05 1.87
CA LYS A 160 10.04 -6.81 0.65
C LYS A 160 9.03 -5.66 0.76
N ALA A 161 9.01 -4.92 1.88
CA ALA A 161 8.14 -3.78 2.07
C ALA A 161 8.80 -2.52 1.50
N ASP A 162 8.00 -1.70 0.82
CA ASP A 162 8.43 -0.37 0.37
C ASP A 162 8.24 0.67 1.49
N LEU A 163 7.22 0.47 2.35
CA LEU A 163 6.91 1.33 3.48
C LEU A 163 6.53 0.50 4.71
N ILE A 164 7.12 0.82 5.85
CA ILE A 164 6.75 0.25 7.15
C ILE A 164 6.30 1.37 8.07
N ILE A 165 5.12 1.22 8.63
CA ILE A 165 4.54 2.13 9.62
C ILE A 165 4.65 1.45 10.99
N LEU A 166 5.40 2.07 11.89
CA LEU A 166 5.51 1.64 13.29
C LEU A 166 4.75 2.64 14.17
N ASP A 167 3.62 2.21 14.69
CA ASP A 167 2.80 3.00 15.62
C ASP A 167 3.15 2.69 17.07
N ASP A 168 2.89 3.65 17.96
CA ASP A 168 3.21 3.54 19.39
C ASP A 168 4.71 3.29 19.66
N PHE A 169 5.58 3.86 18.79
CA PHE A 169 7.03 3.73 18.92
C PHE A 169 7.56 4.45 20.18
N GLY A 170 8.36 3.73 20.97
CA GLY A 170 9.01 4.31 22.17
C GLY A 170 8.15 4.41 23.42
N LEU A 171 6.92 3.87 23.44
CA LEU A 171 6.07 3.85 24.64
C LEU A 171 6.50 2.81 25.68
N HIS A 172 7.28 1.83 25.31
CA HIS A 172 7.83 0.82 26.21
C HIS A 172 9.36 0.85 26.18
N PRO A 173 10.02 0.62 27.34
CA PRO A 173 11.46 0.46 27.35
C PRO A 173 11.85 -0.73 26.48
N MET A 174 12.75 -0.48 25.53
CA MET A 174 13.34 -1.56 24.74
C MET A 174 14.37 -2.26 25.63
N ASP A 175 14.29 -3.59 25.74
CA ASP A 175 15.23 -4.38 26.51
C ASP A 175 16.66 -4.14 26.02
N THR A 176 17.58 -3.88 26.93
CA THR A 176 19.00 -3.55 26.65
C THR A 176 19.68 -4.58 25.75
N ARG A 177 19.30 -5.86 25.84
CA ARG A 177 19.76 -6.92 24.92
C ARG A 177 19.35 -6.71 23.47
N SER A 178 18.30 -5.92 23.21
CA SER A 178 17.87 -5.55 21.86
C SER A 178 18.60 -4.30 21.34
N GLU A 179 19.16 -3.49 22.21
CA GLU A 179 19.92 -2.27 21.85
C GLU A 179 21.33 -2.62 21.36
N GLU A 180 22.05 -3.51 22.03
CA GLU A 180 23.42 -3.89 21.65
C GLU A 180 23.52 -4.51 20.24
N ARG A 181 22.46 -5.19 19.77
CA ARG A 181 22.38 -5.71 18.39
C ARG A 181 21.91 -4.70 17.36
N ARG A 182 21.32 -3.57 17.78
CA ARG A 182 20.80 -2.53 16.88
C ARG A 182 21.79 -1.42 16.57
N VAL A 183 22.88 -1.28 17.33
CA VAL A 183 23.96 -0.33 17.06
C VAL A 183 24.86 -0.77 15.90
N GLY A 184 24.77 -2.04 15.47
CA GLY A 184 25.42 -2.51 14.25
C GLY A 184 24.51 -2.36 13.03
N LYS A 185 24.81 -1.43 12.17
CA LYS A 185 24.47 -1.26 10.71
C LYS A 185 23.13 -1.83 10.15
N GLU A 186 22.37 -2.66 10.88
CA GLU A 186 21.14 -3.32 10.41
C GLU A 186 19.87 -2.48 10.65
N CYS A 187 19.90 -1.54 11.58
CA CYS A 187 18.76 -0.65 11.86
C CYS A 187 18.50 0.32 10.69
N LEU A 188 19.51 0.66 9.92
CA LEU A 188 19.41 1.51 8.73
C LEU A 188 18.81 0.79 7.50
N ARG A 189 18.72 -0.54 7.51
CA ARG A 189 18.10 -1.33 6.42
C ARG A 189 16.62 -1.62 6.61
N LEU A 190 16.10 -1.48 7.83
CA LEU A 190 14.66 -1.67 8.12
C LEU A 190 13.82 -0.44 7.74
N CYS A 191 14.47 0.65 7.38
CA CYS A 191 13.86 1.91 6.96
C CYS A 191 14.10 2.20 5.46
N ARG A 192 14.21 1.17 4.65
CA ARG A 192 14.15 1.30 3.18
C ARG A 192 12.75 1.15 2.69
#